data_94fe2ffef307758af2c710b5d8be3aee
#
_entry.id   94fe2ffef307758af2c710b5d8be3aee
#
_cell.length_a   1.000
_cell.length_b   1.000
_cell.length_c   1.000
_cell.angle_alpha   90.00
_cell.angle_beta   90.00
_cell.angle_gamma   90.00
#
_symmetry.space_group_name_H-M   'P 1'
#
loop_
_entity.id
_entity.type
_entity.pdbx_description
1 polymer ?
#
loop_
_entity_poly.entity_id
_entity_poly.type
_entity_poly.pdbx_seq_one_letter_code
_entity_poly.pdbx_strand_id
1 'polypeptide(L)'
;MNALREKIIYKQLPPMFGGVKEARYKGVVAIIAEGDNWVSIFTIESANRQKGEVNEFIGLLRQEYPDKELWSSVPLNSIWDYIVHKHGIKHKED
;
A
#
# COMPACT_ATOMS: atom_id res chain seq x y z
N MET A 1 19.91 -19.55 -3.88
CA MET A 1 19.54 -19.09 -4.11
C MET A 1 18.91 -18.26 -4.33
N ASN A 2 18.90 -17.82 -4.46
CA ASN A 2 18.34 -17.00 -4.51
C ASN A 2 17.32 -16.68 -4.69
N ALA A 3 17.22 -16.78 -4.29
CA ALA A 3 15.80 -16.76 -4.21
C ALA A 3 15.28 -15.45 -4.71
N LEU A 4 14.39 -15.53 -5.62
CA LEU A 4 13.73 -14.35 -6.10
C LEU A 4 12.82 -13.84 -4.99
N ARG A 5 13.29 -12.85 -4.27
CA ARG A 5 12.42 -12.15 -3.35
C ARG A 5 11.41 -11.38 -4.16
N GLU A 6 10.16 -11.59 -3.86
CA GLU A 6 9.14 -10.79 -4.48
C GLU A 6 9.20 -9.39 -3.92
N LYS A 7 9.08 -8.43 -4.79
CA LYS A 7 9.17 -7.02 -4.46
C LYS A 7 7.92 -6.29 -4.91
N ILE A 8 7.69 -5.14 -4.32
CA ILE A 8 6.67 -4.25 -4.84
C ILE A 8 7.18 -3.66 -6.15
N ILE A 9 6.37 -3.73 -7.18
CA ILE A 9 6.68 -3.16 -8.49
C ILE A 9 5.90 -1.86 -8.61
N TYR A 10 6.59 -0.78 -8.88
CA TYR A 10 5.96 0.55 -8.99
C TYR A 10 5.87 0.97 -10.44
N LYS A 11 4.78 1.63 -10.79
CA LYS A 11 4.58 2.22 -12.10
C LYS A 11 4.04 3.63 -11.93
N GLN A 12 4.81 4.61 -12.41
CA GLN A 12 4.37 6.00 -12.35
C GLN A 12 3.19 6.20 -13.28
N LEU A 13 2.10 6.75 -12.76
CA LEU A 13 0.93 7.04 -13.57
C LEU A 13 1.08 8.41 -14.24
N PRO A 14 0.33 8.67 -15.34
CA PRO A 14 0.42 9.95 -16.03
C PRO A 14 0.15 11.13 -15.10
N PRO A 15 0.79 12.30 -15.38
CA PRO A 15 0.65 13.46 -14.49
C PRO A 15 -0.78 13.92 -14.24
N MET A 16 -1.69 13.62 -15.16
CA MET A 16 -3.10 13.98 -14.98
C MET A 16 -3.74 13.34 -13.75
N PHE A 17 -3.11 12.30 -13.20
CA PHE A 17 -3.62 11.63 -11.99
C PHE A 17 -3.00 12.19 -10.71
N GLY A 18 -2.32 13.33 -10.77
CA GLY A 18 -1.86 14.02 -9.58
C GLY A 18 -0.58 13.50 -8.95
N GLY A 19 0.29 12.88 -9.74
CA GLY A 19 1.58 12.42 -9.23
C GLY A 19 1.49 11.12 -8.43
N VAL A 20 0.46 10.33 -8.65
CA VAL A 20 0.31 9.04 -7.98
C VAL A 20 1.01 7.94 -8.79
N LYS A 21 1.26 6.83 -8.14
CA LYS A 21 1.82 5.66 -8.79
C LYS A 21 1.09 4.40 -8.37
N GLU A 22 1.18 3.39 -9.24
CA GLU A 22 0.60 2.08 -8.99
C GLU A 22 1.67 1.22 -8.33
N ALA A 23 1.30 0.51 -7.26
CA ALA A 23 2.17 -0.43 -6.59
C ALA A 23 1.55 -1.81 -6.69
N ARG A 24 2.31 -2.77 -7.20
CA ARG A 24 1.84 -4.15 -7.36
C ARG A 24 2.71 -5.12 -6.59
N TYR A 25 2.06 -6.06 -5.96
CA TYR A 25 2.74 -7.13 -5.23
C TYR A 25 1.85 -8.37 -5.23
N LYS A 26 2.32 -9.44 -5.90
CA LYS A 26 1.49 -10.65 -6.07
C LYS A 26 0.13 -10.26 -6.62
N GLY A 27 -0.95 -10.62 -5.93
CA GLY A 27 -2.31 -10.27 -6.36
C GLY A 27 -2.81 -8.93 -5.85
N VAL A 28 -1.93 -8.12 -5.23
CA VAL A 28 -2.32 -6.83 -4.66
C VAL A 28 -1.96 -5.71 -5.62
N VAL A 29 -2.91 -4.80 -5.85
CA VAL A 29 -2.69 -3.58 -6.63
C VAL A 29 -3.17 -2.41 -5.81
N ALA A 30 -2.32 -1.42 -5.63
CA ALA A 30 -2.66 -0.22 -4.86
C ALA A 30 -2.26 1.02 -5.65
N ILE A 31 -2.99 2.11 -5.41
CA ILE A 31 -2.61 3.43 -5.92
C ILE A 31 -2.14 4.23 -4.72
N ILE A 32 -0.92 4.73 -4.80
CA ILE A 32 -0.31 5.46 -3.69
C ILE A 32 0.26 6.80 -4.16
N ALA A 33 0.43 7.72 -3.22
CA ALA A 33 1.15 8.95 -3.45
C ALA A 33 2.14 9.12 -2.31
N GLU A 34 3.25 9.80 -2.56
CA GLU A 34 4.22 10.02 -1.49
C GLU A 34 4.59 11.50 -1.41
N GLY A 35 4.79 11.96 -0.18
CA GLY A 35 5.34 13.26 0.10
C GLY A 35 6.69 13.12 0.78
N ASP A 36 7.17 14.19 1.38
CA ASP A 36 8.49 14.18 2.01
C ASP A 36 8.56 13.23 3.20
N ASN A 37 7.49 13.15 3.99
CA ASN A 37 7.49 12.31 5.19
C ASN A 37 6.22 11.48 5.34
N TRP A 38 5.52 11.23 4.25
CA TRP A 38 4.30 10.42 4.27
C TRP A 38 4.12 9.66 2.97
N VAL A 39 3.40 8.53 3.05
CA VAL A 39 2.91 7.77 1.90
C VAL A 39 1.44 7.53 2.16
N SER A 40 0.60 7.85 1.19
CA SER A 40 -0.84 7.68 1.32
C SER A 40 -1.35 6.64 0.33
N ILE A 41 -2.17 5.71 0.82
CA ILE A 41 -2.79 4.68 0.01
C ILE A 41 -4.20 5.14 -0.33
N PHE A 42 -4.46 5.36 -1.61
CA PHE A 42 -5.77 5.81 -2.06
C PHE A 42 -6.72 4.68 -2.41
N THR A 43 -6.18 3.62 -3.03
CA THR A 43 -6.97 2.43 -3.34
C THR A 43 -6.10 1.21 -3.08
N ILE A 44 -6.75 0.09 -2.79
CA ILE A 44 -6.06 -1.18 -2.66
C ILE A 44 -7.03 -2.30 -3.00
N GLU A 45 -6.57 -3.23 -3.83
CA GLU A 45 -7.35 -4.38 -4.24
C GLU A 45 -6.49 -5.62 -4.13
N SER A 46 -7.11 -6.73 -3.79
CA SER A 46 -6.42 -8.01 -3.72
C SER A 46 -7.23 -9.08 -4.42
N ALA A 47 -6.59 -9.78 -5.36
CA ALA A 47 -7.21 -10.90 -6.06
C ALA A 47 -7.31 -12.14 -5.18
N ASN A 48 -6.44 -12.25 -4.16
CA ASN A 48 -6.32 -13.44 -3.32
C ASN A 48 -6.54 -13.09 -1.86
N ARG A 49 -7.78 -12.70 -1.53
CA ARG A 49 -8.09 -12.11 -0.23
C ARG A 49 -7.69 -12.91 1.00
N GLN A 50 -7.65 -14.23 0.88
CA GLN A 50 -7.42 -15.09 2.03
C GLN A 50 -5.97 -15.53 2.21
N LYS A 51 -5.06 -15.00 1.40
CA LYS A 51 -3.66 -15.44 1.45
C LYS A 51 -2.73 -14.50 2.19
N GLY A 52 -3.27 -13.46 2.80
CA GLY A 52 -2.45 -12.53 3.57
C GLY A 52 -1.54 -11.65 2.75
N GLU A 53 -1.78 -11.55 1.45
CA GLU A 53 -0.90 -10.78 0.57
C GLU A 53 -0.96 -9.29 0.85
N VAL A 54 -2.12 -8.77 1.25
CA VAL A 54 -2.24 -7.36 1.60
C VAL A 54 -1.39 -7.05 2.83
N ASN A 55 -1.43 -7.94 3.82
CA ASN A 55 -0.63 -7.81 5.02
C ASN A 55 0.87 -7.79 4.69
N GLU A 56 1.30 -8.69 3.80
CA GLU A 56 2.69 -8.74 3.34
C GLU A 56 3.07 -7.47 2.57
N PHE A 57 2.16 -7.02 1.71
CA PHE A 57 2.37 -5.81 0.92
C PHE A 57 2.62 -4.60 1.84
N ILE A 58 1.78 -4.43 2.86
CA ILE A 58 1.93 -3.31 3.79
C ILE A 58 3.25 -3.41 4.55
N GLY A 59 3.65 -4.63 4.96
CA GLY A 59 4.93 -4.82 5.61
C GLY A 59 6.10 -4.41 4.72
N LEU A 60 6.05 -4.77 3.45
CA LEU A 60 7.08 -4.38 2.48
C LEU A 60 7.06 -2.89 2.22
N LEU A 61 5.86 -2.29 2.15
CA LEU A 61 5.74 -0.86 1.93
C LEU A 61 6.40 -0.09 3.08
N ARG A 62 6.23 -0.55 4.31
CA ARG A 62 6.92 0.06 5.44
C ARG A 62 8.44 -0.06 5.34
N GLN A 63 8.94 -1.18 4.83
CA GLN A 63 10.37 -1.36 4.65
C GLN A 63 10.92 -0.44 3.56
N GLU A 64 10.12 -0.18 2.53
CA GLU A 64 10.52 0.73 1.45
C GLU A 64 10.56 2.19 1.92
N TYR A 65 9.71 2.54 2.88
CA TYR A 65 9.59 3.91 3.36
C TYR A 65 9.70 3.95 4.89
N PRO A 66 10.86 3.57 5.44
CA PRO A 66 10.99 3.43 6.90
C PRO A 66 10.85 4.74 7.67
N ASP A 67 11.12 5.87 7.02
CA ASP A 67 11.09 7.18 7.68
C ASP A 67 9.83 7.97 7.35
N LYS A 68 8.85 7.33 6.73
CA LYS A 68 7.61 8.02 6.34
C LYS A 68 6.42 7.42 7.06
N GLU A 69 5.45 8.26 7.35
CA GLU A 69 4.19 7.79 7.90
C GLU A 69 3.34 7.17 6.81
N LEU A 70 2.64 6.10 7.13
CA LEU A 70 1.68 5.50 6.22
C LEU A 70 0.29 6.03 6.54
N TRP A 71 -0.39 6.50 5.52
CA TRP A 71 -1.75 7.02 5.61
C TRP A 71 -2.64 6.25 4.65
N SER A 72 -3.93 6.24 4.93
CA SER A 72 -4.92 5.62 4.06
C SER A 72 -6.15 6.50 3.96
N SER A 73 -6.66 6.65 2.74
CA SER A 73 -7.99 7.21 2.50
C SER A 73 -8.92 6.14 1.92
N VAL A 74 -8.50 4.89 1.93
CA VAL A 74 -9.34 3.78 1.48
C VAL A 74 -10.51 3.62 2.45
N PRO A 75 -11.74 3.50 1.95
CA PRO A 75 -12.90 3.29 2.84
C PRO A 75 -12.70 2.06 3.72
N LEU A 76 -12.98 2.19 5.01
CA LEU A 76 -12.81 1.11 5.95
C LEU A 76 -13.87 0.02 5.74
N ASN A 77 -13.41 -1.22 5.77
CA ASN A 77 -14.27 -2.39 5.91
C ASN A 77 -13.62 -3.26 6.97
N SER A 78 -14.24 -4.37 7.34
CA SER A 78 -13.75 -5.16 8.46
C SER A 78 -12.30 -5.65 8.27
N ILE A 79 -11.94 -6.00 7.05
CA ILE A 79 -10.59 -6.51 6.78
C ILE A 79 -9.58 -5.37 6.76
N TRP A 80 -9.90 -4.29 6.08
CA TRP A 80 -9.00 -3.15 5.97
C TRP A 80 -8.81 -2.46 7.33
N ASP A 81 -9.88 -2.38 8.11
CA ASP A 81 -9.81 -1.84 9.46
C ASP A 81 -8.80 -2.61 10.31
N TYR A 82 -8.86 -3.95 10.24
CA TYR A 82 -7.91 -4.80 10.95
C TYR A 82 -6.47 -4.50 10.52
N ILE A 83 -6.22 -4.38 9.22
CA ILE A 83 -4.88 -4.14 8.68
C ILE A 83 -4.38 -2.75 9.08
N VAL A 84 -5.23 -1.74 9.02
CA VAL A 84 -4.89 -0.38 9.40
C VAL A 84 -4.43 -0.34 10.85
N HIS A 85 -5.17 -1.00 11.74
CA HIS A 85 -4.82 -1.04 13.16
C HIS A 85 -3.55 -1.86 13.42
N LYS A 86 -3.43 -3.00 12.75
CA LYS A 86 -2.29 -3.88 12.96
C LYS A 86 -0.97 -3.20 12.58
N HIS A 87 -0.97 -2.44 11.50
CA HIS A 87 0.25 -1.81 11.00
C HIS A 87 0.41 -0.36 11.41
N GLY A 88 -0.51 0.17 12.21
CA GLY A 88 -0.43 1.55 12.66
C GLY A 88 -0.55 2.55 11.53
N ILE A 89 -1.33 2.23 10.50
CA ILE A 89 -1.60 3.14 9.40
C ILE A 89 -2.59 4.19 9.88
N LYS A 90 -2.29 5.45 9.58
CA LYS A 90 -3.20 6.54 9.92
C LYS A 90 -4.29 6.63 8.87
N HIS A 91 -5.53 6.71 9.30
CA HIS A 91 -6.66 6.78 8.38
C HIS A 91 -7.16 8.22 8.30
N LYS A 92 -7.26 8.71 7.07
CA LYS A 92 -7.77 10.06 6.84
C LYS A 92 -9.26 9.97 6.53
N GLU A 93 -10.06 10.62 7.36
CA GLU A 93 -11.48 10.72 7.13
C GLU A 93 -11.80 12.08 6.55
N ASP A 94 -12.70 12.09 5.59
CA ASP A 94 -13.18 13.33 5.00
C ASP A 94 -14.41 13.84 5.73
#